data_5dcef9bd997b6d7a128768fe93c52329
#
_entry.id   5dcef9bd997b6d7a128768fe93c52329
#
_cell.length_a   1.000
_cell.length_b   1.000
_cell.length_c   1.000
_cell.angle_alpha   90.00
_cell.angle_beta   90.00
_cell.angle_gamma   90.00
#
_symmetry.space_group_name_H-M   'P 1'
#
loop_
_entity.id
_entity.type
_entity.pdbx_description
1 polymer ?
#
loop_
_entity_poly.entity_id
_entity_poly.type
_entity_poly.pdbx_seq_one_letter_code
_entity_poly.pdbx_strand_id
1 'polypeptide(L)'
;MIEIKHYDGQENLAEAVLAVMESVYETSPWTLEQIASSMSSQDEDYYLAYKGQELVGFLAVQTVLDEMEILQIAVKADFQRLGIASQLMATVMDWDGDIFLEVRESNSAAQALYTRQHFTKIGKRKDYYRHPVEDAVIMKRERDER
;
A
#
# COMPACT_ATOMS: atom_id res chain seq x y z
N MET A 1 -5.35 19.07 8.02
CA MET A 1 -4.02 18.43 8.18
C MET A 1 -4.16 16.93 8.24
N ILE A 2 -3.30 16.23 7.54
CA ILE A 2 -3.30 14.77 7.53
C ILE A 2 -2.40 14.25 8.63
N GLU A 3 -2.91 13.29 9.40
CA GLU A 3 -2.14 12.63 10.44
C GLU A 3 -1.93 11.16 10.06
N ILE A 4 -0.69 10.68 10.13
CA ILE A 4 -0.35 9.28 9.87
C ILE A 4 -0.14 8.56 11.20
N LYS A 5 -0.83 7.43 11.39
CA LYS A 5 -0.72 6.62 12.61
C LYS A 5 -0.37 5.18 12.26
N HIS A 6 0.52 4.60 13.04
CA HIS A 6 0.78 3.16 12.96
C HIS A 6 -0.35 2.43 13.69
N TYR A 7 -0.99 1.46 13.01
CA TYR A 7 -2.08 0.69 13.63
C TYR A 7 -1.54 -0.17 14.78
N ASP A 8 -2.18 -0.06 15.94
CA ASP A 8 -1.74 -0.74 17.16
C ASP A 8 -2.49 -2.05 17.47
N GLY A 9 -3.45 -2.42 16.64
CA GLY A 9 -4.23 -3.66 16.80
C GLY A 9 -5.37 -3.55 17.79
N GLN A 10 -5.63 -2.38 18.36
CA GLN A 10 -6.60 -2.23 19.45
C GLN A 10 -8.03 -1.98 18.99
N GLU A 11 -8.20 -1.39 17.81
CA GLU A 11 -9.52 -1.08 17.26
C GLU A 11 -9.82 -1.96 16.06
N ASN A 12 -11.10 -2.24 15.83
CA ASN A 12 -11.53 -2.94 14.62
C ASN A 12 -11.72 -1.91 13.51
N LEU A 13 -10.73 -1.77 12.64
CA LEU A 13 -10.74 -0.78 11.56
C LEU A 13 -10.89 -1.41 10.17
N ALA A 14 -11.20 -2.72 10.10
CA ALA A 14 -11.27 -3.41 8.81
C ALA A 14 -12.34 -2.82 7.89
N GLU A 15 -13.50 -2.41 8.43
CA GLU A 15 -14.55 -1.79 7.62
C GLU A 15 -14.11 -0.43 7.08
N ALA A 16 -13.40 0.36 7.87
CA ALA A 16 -12.88 1.65 7.44
C ALA A 16 -11.85 1.49 6.33
N VAL A 17 -10.98 0.49 6.43
CA VAL A 17 -9.99 0.18 5.38
C VAL A 17 -10.70 -0.28 4.11
N LEU A 18 -11.73 -1.14 4.24
CA LEU A 18 -12.53 -1.57 3.10
C LEU A 18 -13.18 -0.37 2.40
N ALA A 19 -13.71 0.58 3.18
CA ALA A 19 -14.34 1.78 2.61
C ALA A 19 -13.34 2.60 1.78
N VAL A 20 -12.08 2.68 2.19
CA VAL A 20 -11.05 3.33 1.39
C VAL A 20 -10.86 2.60 0.06
N MET A 21 -10.76 1.28 0.09
CA MET A 21 -10.61 0.48 -1.14
C MET A 21 -11.82 0.63 -2.07
N GLU A 22 -13.02 0.58 -1.51
CA GLU A 22 -14.25 0.69 -2.29
C GLU A 22 -14.43 2.06 -2.94
N SER A 23 -13.80 3.10 -2.38
CA SER A 23 -13.83 4.42 -3.01
C SER A 23 -12.91 4.53 -4.22
N VAL A 24 -11.95 3.61 -4.37
CA VAL A 24 -10.92 3.68 -5.41
C VAL A 24 -11.13 2.61 -6.47
N TYR A 25 -11.57 1.42 -6.07
CA TYR A 25 -11.72 0.27 -6.97
C TYR A 25 -13.19 -0.01 -7.24
N GLU A 26 -13.52 -0.35 -8.48
CA GLU A 26 -14.86 -0.80 -8.84
C GLU A 26 -15.23 -2.06 -8.03
N THR A 27 -14.26 -2.98 -7.90
CA THR A 27 -14.37 -4.13 -7.01
C THR A 27 -13.15 -4.13 -6.12
N SER A 28 -13.35 -4.14 -4.79
CA SER A 28 -12.25 -4.17 -3.87
C SER A 28 -11.39 -5.42 -4.10
N PRO A 29 -10.05 -5.29 -4.20
CA PRO A 29 -9.16 -6.45 -4.38
C PRO A 29 -9.17 -7.38 -3.17
N TRP A 30 -9.53 -6.87 -1.98
CA TRP A 30 -9.60 -7.66 -0.75
C TRP A 30 -11.01 -7.59 -0.18
N THR A 31 -11.48 -8.72 0.37
CA THR A 31 -12.74 -8.78 1.11
C THR A 31 -12.54 -8.25 2.54
N LEU A 32 -13.65 -7.97 3.22
CA LEU A 32 -13.61 -7.57 4.63
C LEU A 32 -12.87 -8.61 5.48
N GLU A 33 -13.12 -9.89 5.22
CA GLU A 33 -12.48 -10.98 5.97
C GLU A 33 -10.97 -11.02 5.73
N GLN A 34 -10.54 -10.80 4.49
CA GLN A 34 -9.12 -10.75 4.15
C GLN A 34 -8.43 -9.57 4.82
N ILE A 35 -9.09 -8.41 4.84
CA ILE A 35 -8.55 -7.22 5.51
C ILE A 35 -8.42 -7.47 7.02
N ALA A 36 -9.47 -8.01 7.64
CA ALA A 36 -9.44 -8.30 9.08
C ALA A 36 -8.33 -9.28 9.43
N SER A 37 -8.15 -10.33 8.63
CA SER A 37 -7.09 -11.31 8.81
C SER A 37 -5.70 -10.68 8.68
N SER A 38 -5.52 -9.84 7.66
CA SER A 38 -4.27 -9.12 7.43
C SER A 38 -3.93 -8.19 8.60
N MET A 39 -4.92 -7.43 9.09
CA MET A 39 -4.71 -6.50 10.20
C MET A 39 -4.41 -7.20 11.52
N SER A 40 -4.76 -8.47 11.65
CA SER A 40 -4.48 -9.29 12.83
C SER A 40 -3.18 -10.07 12.74
N SER A 41 -2.53 -10.07 11.58
CA SER A 41 -1.30 -10.83 11.35
C SER A 41 -0.10 -10.16 12.01
N GLN A 42 0.78 -10.94 12.62
CA GLN A 42 1.95 -10.42 13.34
C GLN A 42 3.04 -9.89 12.41
N ASP A 43 3.10 -10.35 11.18
CA ASP A 43 4.13 -9.93 10.21
C ASP A 43 3.63 -8.87 9.23
N GLU A 44 2.39 -8.40 9.39
CA GLU A 44 1.81 -7.35 8.56
C GLU A 44 1.52 -6.12 9.39
N ASP A 45 1.89 -4.95 8.86
CA ASP A 45 1.70 -3.67 9.53
C ASP A 45 0.86 -2.73 8.67
N TYR A 46 0.05 -1.91 9.33
CA TYR A 46 -0.77 -0.91 8.68
C TYR A 46 -0.39 0.48 9.17
N TYR A 47 -0.27 1.41 8.22
CA TYR A 47 -0.10 2.83 8.48
C TYR A 47 -1.34 3.53 7.96
N LEU A 48 -1.96 4.36 8.79
CA LEU A 48 -3.30 4.88 8.56
C LEU A 48 -3.23 6.39 8.44
N ALA A 49 -3.82 6.93 7.38
CA ALA A 49 -3.88 8.38 7.15
C ALA A 49 -5.25 8.89 7.53
N TYR A 50 -5.30 9.87 8.42
CA TYR A 50 -6.53 10.47 8.91
C TYR A 50 -6.60 11.95 8.56
N LYS A 51 -7.81 12.40 8.18
CA LYS A 51 -8.16 13.80 8.20
C LYS A 51 -9.20 13.99 9.28
N GLY A 52 -8.81 14.62 10.39
CA GLY A 52 -9.65 14.62 11.59
C GLY A 52 -9.85 13.20 12.09
N GLN A 53 -11.10 12.74 12.14
CA GLN A 53 -11.43 11.40 12.59
C GLN A 53 -11.74 10.45 11.42
N GLU A 54 -11.66 10.94 10.20
CA GLU A 54 -11.95 10.13 9.02
C GLU A 54 -10.69 9.44 8.51
N LEU A 55 -10.74 8.12 8.36
CA LEU A 55 -9.68 7.36 7.70
C LEU A 55 -9.77 7.61 6.20
N VAL A 56 -8.75 8.21 5.61
CA VAL A 56 -8.77 8.60 4.20
C VAL A 56 -7.76 7.85 3.35
N GLY A 57 -6.86 7.10 3.97
CA GLY A 57 -5.89 6.30 3.23
C GLY A 57 -5.17 5.32 4.14
N PHE A 58 -4.50 4.35 3.54
CA PHE A 58 -3.71 3.38 4.30
C PHE A 58 -2.59 2.78 3.45
N LEU A 59 -1.61 2.24 4.15
CA LEU A 59 -0.51 1.47 3.59
C LEU A 59 -0.41 0.17 4.38
N ALA A 60 -0.47 -0.96 3.71
CA ALA A 60 -0.28 -2.27 4.32
C ALA A 60 1.03 -2.86 3.82
N VAL A 61 1.87 -3.33 4.74
CA VAL A 61 3.17 -3.92 4.41
C VAL A 61 3.32 -5.25 5.14
N GLN A 62 4.15 -6.13 4.58
CA GLN A 62 4.53 -7.38 5.22
C GLN A 62 6.05 -7.44 5.29
N THR A 63 6.58 -7.86 6.44
CA THR A 63 8.01 -8.05 6.62
C THR A 63 8.30 -9.53 6.89
N VAL A 64 9.24 -10.09 6.14
CA VAL A 64 9.71 -11.46 6.33
C VAL A 64 11.23 -11.40 6.30
N LEU A 65 11.86 -11.74 7.43
CA LEU A 65 13.31 -11.61 7.60
C LEU A 65 13.71 -10.13 7.37
N ASP A 66 14.58 -9.87 6.41
CA ASP A 66 15.07 -8.53 6.11
C ASP A 66 14.42 -7.90 4.88
N GLU A 67 13.36 -8.52 4.36
CA GLU A 67 12.63 -8.00 3.20
C GLU A 67 11.27 -7.47 3.60
N MET A 68 10.84 -6.38 2.96
CA MET A 68 9.51 -5.81 3.12
C MET A 68 8.78 -5.87 1.79
N GLU A 69 7.50 -6.21 1.83
CA GLU A 69 6.63 -6.13 0.66
C GLU A 69 5.50 -5.13 0.92
N ILE A 70 5.28 -4.23 -0.02
CA ILE A 70 4.10 -3.37 -0.01
C ILE A 70 2.93 -4.21 -0.51
N LEU A 71 1.97 -4.48 0.37
CA LEU A 71 0.82 -5.31 0.02
C LEU A 71 -0.28 -4.50 -0.65
N GLN A 72 -0.53 -3.29 -0.13
CA GLN A 72 -1.58 -2.43 -0.65
C GLN A 72 -1.32 -1.00 -0.19
N ILE A 73 -1.64 -0.04 -1.05
CA ILE A 73 -1.70 1.37 -0.69
C ILE A 73 -2.90 1.98 -1.42
N ALA A 74 -3.71 2.74 -0.70
CA ALA A 74 -4.87 3.39 -1.28
C ALA A 74 -5.20 4.66 -0.53
N VAL A 75 -5.71 5.66 -1.27
CA VAL A 75 -6.18 6.94 -0.75
C VAL A 75 -7.55 7.19 -1.35
N LYS A 76 -8.54 7.56 -0.52
CA LYS A 76 -9.89 7.86 -1.00
C LYS A 76 -9.85 8.87 -2.14
N ALA A 77 -10.74 8.68 -3.12
CA ALA A 77 -10.73 9.45 -4.36
C ALA A 77 -10.72 10.96 -4.11
N ASP A 78 -11.51 11.45 -3.16
CA ASP A 78 -11.61 12.88 -2.85
C ASP A 78 -10.34 13.46 -2.20
N PHE A 79 -9.44 12.60 -1.75
CA PHE A 79 -8.22 12.99 -1.05
C PHE A 79 -6.95 12.72 -1.85
N GLN A 80 -7.10 12.28 -3.10
CA GLN A 80 -5.95 12.03 -3.97
C GLN A 80 -5.32 13.33 -4.46
N ARG A 81 -4.08 13.25 -4.90
CA ARG A 81 -3.28 14.38 -5.41
C ARG A 81 -2.95 15.43 -4.35
N LEU A 82 -3.01 15.05 -3.08
CA LEU A 82 -2.65 15.91 -1.95
C LEU A 82 -1.35 15.47 -1.27
N GLY A 83 -0.65 14.49 -1.85
CA GLY A 83 0.60 13.99 -1.30
C GLY A 83 0.43 12.96 -0.19
N ILE A 84 -0.77 12.45 0.06
CA ILE A 84 -1.03 11.50 1.14
C ILE A 84 -0.32 10.17 0.88
N ALA A 85 -0.36 9.66 -0.36
CA ALA A 85 0.33 8.43 -0.71
C ALA A 85 1.83 8.54 -0.46
N SER A 86 2.43 9.69 -0.81
CA SER A 86 3.85 9.94 -0.54
C SER A 86 4.14 9.97 0.95
N GLN A 87 3.26 10.57 1.76
CA GLN A 87 3.42 10.58 3.21
C GLN A 87 3.33 9.17 3.80
N LEU A 88 2.40 8.36 3.31
CA LEU A 88 2.28 6.96 3.74
C LEU A 88 3.54 6.18 3.39
N MET A 89 4.01 6.29 2.15
CA MET A 89 5.24 5.59 1.74
C MET A 89 6.47 6.05 2.53
N ALA A 90 6.53 7.33 2.89
CA ALA A 90 7.65 7.85 3.67
C ALA A 90 7.81 7.14 5.02
N THR A 91 6.73 6.59 5.58
CA THR A 91 6.80 5.89 6.87
C THR A 91 7.68 4.64 6.83
N VAL A 92 7.88 4.05 5.65
CA VAL A 92 8.65 2.80 5.51
C VAL A 92 9.95 2.98 4.74
N MET A 93 10.26 4.21 4.28
CA MET A 93 11.45 4.43 3.44
C MET A 93 12.76 4.31 4.19
N ASP A 94 12.74 4.34 5.52
CA ASP A 94 13.92 4.11 6.36
C ASP A 94 14.18 2.61 6.65
N TRP A 95 13.36 1.73 6.09
CA TRP A 95 13.57 0.28 6.23
C TRP A 95 14.96 -0.10 5.75
N ASP A 96 15.71 -0.82 6.60
CA ASP A 96 17.06 -1.26 6.28
C ASP A 96 17.01 -2.63 5.61
N GLY A 97 16.60 -2.65 4.37
CA GLY A 97 16.48 -3.86 3.58
C GLY A 97 15.80 -3.54 2.26
N ASP A 98 15.62 -4.58 1.45
CA ASP A 98 14.92 -4.42 0.17
C ASP A 98 13.43 -4.30 0.39
N ILE A 99 12.77 -3.50 -0.45
CA ILE A 99 11.32 -3.35 -0.46
C ILE A 99 10.80 -3.72 -1.85
N PHE A 100 9.79 -4.58 -1.90
CA PHE A 100 9.18 -5.05 -3.14
C PHE A 100 7.73 -4.62 -3.21
N LEU A 101 7.23 -4.44 -4.43
CA LEU A 101 5.81 -4.23 -4.67
C LEU A 101 5.42 -4.75 -6.05
N GLU A 102 4.11 -4.94 -6.23
CA GLU A 102 3.53 -5.24 -7.53
C GLU A 102 2.48 -4.17 -7.84
N VAL A 103 2.41 -3.75 -9.09
CA VAL A 103 1.50 -2.68 -9.52
C VAL A 103 0.98 -3.02 -10.91
N ARG A 104 -0.29 -2.66 -11.19
CA ARG A 104 -0.87 -2.86 -12.52
C ARG A 104 -0.04 -2.11 -13.57
N GLU A 105 0.21 -2.76 -14.70
CA GLU A 105 0.98 -2.16 -15.79
C GLU A 105 0.38 -0.85 -16.26
N SER A 106 -0.94 -0.72 -16.24
CA SER A 106 -1.64 0.49 -16.66
C SER A 106 -1.59 1.63 -15.63
N ASN A 107 -1.19 1.34 -14.40
CA ASN A 107 -1.20 2.35 -13.34
C ASN A 107 0.06 3.22 -13.38
N SER A 108 0.09 4.13 -14.34
CA SER A 108 1.24 5.01 -14.58
C SER A 108 1.51 5.95 -13.42
N ALA A 109 0.46 6.43 -12.76
CA ALA A 109 0.59 7.36 -11.63
C ALA A 109 1.28 6.69 -10.44
N ALA A 110 0.89 5.46 -10.11
CA ALA A 110 1.52 4.71 -9.03
C ALA A 110 2.98 4.39 -9.37
N GLN A 111 3.25 3.95 -10.60
CA GLN A 111 4.62 3.66 -11.03
C GLN A 111 5.51 4.90 -10.94
N ALA A 112 4.98 6.07 -11.32
CA ALA A 112 5.71 7.33 -11.19
C ALA A 112 6.00 7.67 -9.73
N LEU A 113 5.04 7.46 -8.83
CA LEU A 113 5.23 7.65 -7.40
C LEU A 113 6.38 6.79 -6.88
N TYR A 114 6.34 5.49 -7.21
CA TYR A 114 7.37 4.55 -6.74
C TYR A 114 8.74 4.87 -7.33
N THR A 115 8.80 5.25 -8.60
CA THR A 115 10.05 5.65 -9.24
C THR A 115 10.68 6.85 -8.52
N ARG A 116 9.86 7.82 -8.11
CA ARG A 116 10.36 8.96 -7.34
C ARG A 116 10.91 8.55 -5.97
N GLN A 117 10.50 7.39 -5.47
CA GLN A 117 10.97 6.87 -4.19
C GLN A 117 12.04 5.79 -4.36
N HIS A 118 12.72 5.80 -5.50
CA HIS A 118 13.87 4.96 -5.80
C HIS A 118 13.55 3.48 -6.05
N PHE A 119 12.28 3.18 -6.36
CA PHE A 119 11.94 1.84 -6.85
C PHE A 119 12.28 1.75 -8.33
N THR A 120 12.74 0.57 -8.76
CA THR A 120 13.01 0.26 -10.15
C THR A 120 12.24 -0.98 -10.57
N LYS A 121 11.86 -1.03 -11.84
CA LYS A 121 11.19 -2.19 -12.41
C LYS A 121 12.18 -3.33 -12.55
N ILE A 122 11.84 -4.52 -12.03
CA ILE A 122 12.70 -5.70 -12.10
C ILE A 122 12.06 -6.87 -12.85
N GLY A 123 10.78 -6.81 -13.16
CA GLY A 123 10.11 -7.89 -13.88
C GLY A 123 8.63 -7.66 -14.04
N LYS A 124 7.96 -8.68 -14.54
CA LYS A 124 6.50 -8.69 -14.72
C LYS A 124 5.95 -10.06 -14.34
N ARG A 125 4.69 -10.06 -13.87
CA ARG A 125 3.89 -11.29 -13.75
C ARG A 125 2.76 -11.18 -14.74
N LYS A 126 2.74 -12.08 -15.72
CA LYS A 126 1.74 -12.07 -16.77
C LYS A 126 0.37 -12.45 -16.22
N ASP A 127 -0.68 -11.71 -16.64
CA ASP A 127 -2.08 -11.98 -16.28
C ASP A 127 -2.30 -12.15 -14.77
N TYR A 128 -1.58 -11.38 -13.97
CA TYR A 128 -1.61 -11.49 -12.51
C TYR A 128 -2.90 -10.96 -11.90
N TYR A 129 -3.38 -9.82 -12.41
CA TYR A 129 -4.60 -9.17 -11.90
C TYR A 129 -5.83 -9.68 -12.63
N ARG A 130 -6.98 -9.56 -11.96
CA ARG A 130 -8.29 -9.83 -12.52
C ARG A 130 -9.14 -8.55 -12.50
N HIS A 131 -10.19 -8.52 -13.33
CA HIS A 131 -11.19 -7.45 -13.35
C HIS A 131 -10.62 -6.03 -13.55
N PRO A 132 -9.90 -5.76 -14.67
CA PRO A 132 -9.61 -6.64 -15.81
C PRO A 132 -8.35 -7.48 -15.60
N VAL A 133 -8.17 -8.46 -16.46
CA VAL A 133 -6.92 -9.22 -16.54
C VAL A 133 -5.83 -8.28 -17.03
N GLU A 134 -4.74 -8.26 -16.31
CA GLU A 134 -3.64 -7.33 -16.58
C GLU A 134 -2.35 -7.85 -15.95
N ASP A 135 -1.21 -7.53 -16.58
CA ASP A 135 0.09 -7.87 -16.04
C ASP A 135 0.40 -7.02 -14.81
N ALA A 136 1.15 -7.59 -13.88
CA ALA A 136 1.76 -6.85 -12.79
C ALA A 136 3.18 -6.47 -13.17
N VAL A 137 3.54 -5.21 -12.89
CA VAL A 137 4.94 -4.78 -12.93
C VAL A 137 5.50 -5.00 -11.52
N ILE A 138 6.64 -5.68 -11.42
CA ILE A 138 7.30 -5.91 -10.14
C ILE A 138 8.36 -4.84 -9.98
N MET A 139 8.32 -4.13 -8.85
CA MET A 139 9.27 -3.06 -8.57
C MET A 139 9.99 -3.35 -7.25
N LYS A 140 11.22 -2.85 -7.15
CA LYS A 140 12.09 -3.08 -6.01
C LYS A 140 12.85 -1.80 -5.68
N ARG A 141 12.91 -1.48 -4.40
CA ARG A 141 13.89 -0.52 -3.87
C ARG A 141 14.95 -1.32 -3.14
N GLU A 142 16.17 -1.28 -3.65
CA GLU A 142 17.27 -2.02 -3.05
C GLU A 142 17.70 -1.38 -1.73
N ARG A 143 18.18 -2.24 -0.83
CA ARG A 143 18.81 -1.79 0.41
C ARG A 143 19.94 -0.81 0.09
N ASP A 144 19.97 0.29 0.83
CA ASP A 144 21.01 1.29 0.69
C ASP A 144 22.32 0.72 1.26
N GLU A 145 23.29 0.46 0.39
CA GLU A 145 24.61 -0.03 0.78
C GLU A 145 25.54 1.14 1.05
N ARG A 146 25.90 1.31 2.31
CA ARG A 146 26.83 2.37 2.72
C ARG A 146 28.07 1.78 3.32
#